data_94a844b4e668ccd4c97b81f3fdf60a75
#
_entry.id   94a844b4e668ccd4c97b81f3fdf60a75
#
_cell.length_a   1.000
_cell.length_b   1.000
_cell.length_c   1.000
_cell.angle_alpha   90.00
_cell.angle_beta   90.00
_cell.angle_gamma   90.00
#
_symmetry.space_group_name_H-M   'P 1'
#
loop_
_entity.id
_entity.type
_entity.pdbx_description
1 polymer ?
#
loop_
_entity_poly.entity_id
_entity_poly.type
_entity_poly.pdbx_seq_one_letter_code
_entity_poly.pdbx_strand_id
1 'polypeptide(L)'
;YFEEDVLYCPMIDARRMEVYSAVYDNALNDVVPVGAYVIDEHTFSDLLDNRRIVFAGNGSTKCKDVIKHRNAIFVEGIVPLATDMLALGERAFRNGQFEDVAYFEPFYLKEFIATTPKNKIL
;
A
#
# COMPACT_ATOMS: atom_id res chain seq x y z
N TYR A 1 -8.02 15.06 -0.85
CA TYR A 1 -7.51 15.42 -2.18
C TYR A 1 -8.33 14.71 -3.25
N PHE A 2 -9.11 15.47 -4.05
CA PHE A 2 -10.02 14.94 -5.08
C PHE A 2 -9.74 15.56 -6.43
N GLU A 3 -8.47 15.77 -6.77
CA GLU A 3 -8.07 16.25 -8.09
C GLU A 3 -8.02 15.09 -9.08
N GLU A 4 -8.47 15.33 -10.32
CA GLU A 4 -8.61 14.26 -11.33
C GLU A 4 -7.28 13.55 -11.66
N ASP A 5 -6.16 14.26 -11.54
CA ASP A 5 -4.85 13.73 -11.92
C ASP A 5 -4.00 13.25 -10.73
N VAL A 6 -4.59 13.15 -9.54
CA VAL A 6 -3.85 12.69 -8.35
C VAL A 6 -4.00 11.18 -8.20
N LEU A 7 -2.88 10.54 -7.92
CA LEU A 7 -2.83 9.13 -7.55
C LEU A 7 -2.69 8.98 -6.04
N TYR A 8 -3.10 7.85 -5.53
CA TYR A 8 -3.07 7.53 -4.11
C TYR A 8 -2.26 6.27 -3.87
N CYS A 9 -1.30 6.36 -2.96
CA CYS A 9 -0.39 5.27 -2.65
C CYS A 9 -0.38 5.00 -1.15
N PRO A 10 -1.27 4.14 -0.65
CA PRO A 10 -1.22 3.69 0.73
C PRO A 10 0.00 2.79 0.94
N MET A 11 0.67 2.95 2.06
CA MET A 11 1.87 2.20 2.41
C MET A 11 1.77 1.63 3.81
N ILE A 12 1.99 0.34 3.92
CA ILE A 12 2.12 -0.37 5.20
C ILE A 12 3.57 -0.79 5.37
N ASP A 13 4.16 -0.50 6.51
CA ASP A 13 5.55 -0.86 6.79
C ASP A 13 5.74 -2.38 6.74
N ALA A 14 6.70 -2.82 5.93
CA ALA A 14 7.06 -4.22 5.77
C ALA A 14 8.52 -4.52 6.14
N ARG A 15 9.09 -3.68 7.00
CA ARG A 15 10.47 -3.67 7.49
C ARG A 15 11.48 -3.07 6.52
N ARG A 16 12.56 -2.50 7.09
CA ARG A 16 13.62 -1.80 6.33
C ARG A 16 13.00 -0.80 5.34
N MET A 17 13.42 -0.83 4.10
CA MET A 17 12.86 0.03 3.04
C MET A 17 11.80 -0.67 2.20
N GLU A 18 11.21 -1.74 2.69
CA GLU A 18 10.10 -2.43 2.04
C GLU A 18 8.76 -1.99 2.61
N VAL A 19 7.78 -1.87 1.74
CA VAL A 19 6.40 -1.54 2.09
C VAL A 19 5.44 -2.48 1.36
N TYR A 20 4.30 -2.74 1.96
CA TYR A 20 3.13 -3.26 1.23
C TYR A 20 2.39 -2.06 0.68
N SER A 21 2.19 -2.03 -0.61
CA SER A 21 1.63 -0.86 -1.27
C SER A 21 0.92 -1.21 -2.56
N ALA A 22 0.17 -0.26 -3.05
CA ALA A 22 -0.43 -0.22 -4.37
C ALA A 22 -0.57 1.25 -4.76
N VAL A 23 -0.84 1.52 -6.02
CA VAL A 23 -1.18 2.87 -6.47
C VAL A 23 -2.55 2.83 -7.14
N TYR A 24 -3.43 3.72 -6.70
CA TYR A 24 -4.79 3.83 -7.20
C TYR A 24 -5.04 5.21 -7.81
N ASP A 25 -5.92 5.27 -8.79
CA ASP A 25 -6.47 6.55 -9.24
C ASP A 25 -7.65 6.98 -8.32
N ASN A 26 -8.26 8.12 -8.61
CA ASN A 26 -9.36 8.65 -7.79
C ASN A 26 -10.67 7.84 -7.91
N ALA A 27 -10.78 6.98 -8.91
CA ALA A 27 -11.89 6.03 -9.07
C ALA A 27 -11.57 4.67 -8.42
N LEU A 28 -10.44 4.56 -7.73
CA LEU A 28 -9.93 3.35 -7.07
C LEU A 28 -9.59 2.22 -8.05
N ASN A 29 -9.25 2.57 -9.29
CA ASN A 29 -8.68 1.61 -10.23
C ASN A 29 -7.19 1.40 -9.92
N ASP A 30 -6.72 0.18 -10.09
CA ASP A 30 -5.31 -0.15 -9.89
C ASP A 30 -4.44 0.48 -10.98
N VAL A 31 -3.51 1.33 -10.59
CA VAL A 31 -2.46 1.86 -11.45
C VAL A 31 -1.19 1.03 -11.28
N VAL A 32 -0.84 0.70 -10.04
CA VAL A 32 0.21 -0.27 -9.69
C VAL A 32 -0.44 -1.32 -8.79
N PRO A 33 -0.35 -2.61 -9.13
CA PRO A 33 -1.00 -3.65 -8.36
C PRO A 33 -0.43 -3.75 -6.95
N VAL A 34 -1.25 -4.23 -6.02
CA VAL A 34 -0.82 -4.45 -4.64
C VAL A 34 0.32 -5.47 -4.59
N GLY A 35 1.34 -5.15 -3.81
CA GLY A 35 2.52 -5.98 -3.67
C GLY A 35 3.43 -5.50 -2.56
N ALA A 36 4.54 -6.21 -2.40
CA ALA A 36 5.64 -5.80 -1.54
C ALA A 36 6.70 -5.12 -2.41
N TYR A 37 7.02 -3.87 -2.09
CA TYR A 37 7.93 -3.05 -2.88
C TYR A 37 9.08 -2.54 -2.03
N VAL A 38 10.30 -2.73 -2.51
CA VAL A 38 11.49 -2.09 -1.93
C VAL A 38 11.58 -0.68 -2.50
N ILE A 39 11.59 0.30 -1.61
CA ILE A 39 11.54 1.70 -1.98
C ILE A 39 12.94 2.28 -2.09
N ASP A 40 13.21 2.95 -3.20
CA ASP A 40 14.43 3.71 -3.45
C ASP A 40 14.10 5.09 -4.05
N GLU A 41 15.13 5.85 -4.41
CA GLU A 41 14.97 7.18 -4.98
C GLU A 41 14.30 7.21 -6.36
N HIS A 42 14.25 6.07 -7.04
CA HIS A 42 13.66 5.92 -8.37
C HIS A 42 12.27 5.30 -8.35
N THR A 43 11.80 4.87 -7.18
CA THR A 43 10.50 4.23 -7.05
C THR A 43 9.39 5.19 -7.51
N PHE A 44 8.55 4.70 -8.42
CA PHE A 44 7.45 5.45 -9.02
C PHE A 44 7.86 6.73 -9.77
N SER A 45 9.12 6.85 -10.16
CA SER A 45 9.62 8.06 -10.83
C SER A 45 8.88 8.38 -12.12
N ASP A 46 8.54 7.39 -12.92
CA ASP A 46 7.80 7.58 -14.17
C ASP A 46 6.39 8.13 -13.91
N LEU A 47 5.73 7.64 -12.87
CA LEU A 47 4.41 8.17 -12.47
C LEU A 47 4.53 9.57 -11.90
N LEU A 48 5.52 9.82 -11.05
CA LEU A 48 5.74 11.11 -10.42
C LEU A 48 6.12 12.20 -11.44
N ASP A 49 6.77 11.86 -12.52
CA ASP A 49 7.10 12.82 -13.58
C ASP A 49 5.86 13.40 -14.25
N ASN A 50 4.76 12.68 -14.25
CA ASN A 50 3.54 13.05 -14.94
C ASN A 50 2.38 13.40 -14.01
N ARG A 51 2.37 12.89 -12.78
CA ARG A 51 1.21 13.01 -11.86
C ARG A 51 1.68 13.17 -10.43
N ARG A 52 0.85 13.83 -9.63
CA ARG A 52 1.06 13.88 -8.19
C ARG A 52 0.61 12.57 -7.55
N ILE A 53 1.38 12.09 -6.60
CA ILE A 53 1.05 10.90 -5.81
C ILE A 53 0.97 11.28 -4.34
N VAL A 54 -0.16 10.97 -3.71
CA VAL A 54 -0.36 11.13 -2.27
C VAL A 54 0.04 9.83 -1.59
N PHE A 55 1.11 9.90 -0.80
CA PHE A 55 1.60 8.78 0.00
C PHE A 55 1.06 8.92 1.42
N ALA A 56 0.50 7.85 1.95
CA ALA A 56 -0.08 7.81 3.29
C ALA A 56 0.10 6.43 3.93
N GLY A 57 -0.13 6.33 5.22
CA GLY A 57 -0.01 5.09 5.97
C GLY A 57 1.31 5.01 6.76
N ASN A 58 1.42 3.99 7.61
CA ASN A 58 2.56 3.88 8.52
C ASN A 58 3.90 3.57 7.83
N GLY A 59 3.86 3.11 6.57
CA GLY A 59 5.06 2.89 5.76
C GLY A 59 5.56 4.14 5.04
N SER A 60 4.76 5.21 4.97
CA SER A 60 5.10 6.38 4.17
C SER A 60 6.17 7.27 4.80
N THR A 61 6.23 7.36 6.13
CA THR A 61 7.14 8.25 6.84
C THR A 61 8.61 7.96 6.51
N LYS A 62 9.01 6.70 6.48
CA LYS A 62 10.38 6.31 6.13
C LYS A 62 10.71 6.58 4.66
N CYS A 63 9.71 6.62 3.80
CA CYS A 63 9.89 6.84 2.36
C CYS A 63 10.03 8.34 2.03
N LYS A 64 9.61 9.22 2.90
CA LYS A 64 9.67 10.67 2.72
C LYS A 64 11.09 11.19 2.48
N ASP A 65 12.08 10.59 3.13
CA ASP A 65 13.47 10.99 2.99
C ASP A 65 14.14 10.40 1.74
N VAL A 66 13.51 9.44 1.11
CA VAL A 66 14.05 8.70 -0.04
C VAL A 66 13.38 9.14 -1.35
N ILE A 67 12.06 9.23 -1.37
CA ILE A 67 11.31 9.72 -2.53
C ILE A 67 11.23 11.25 -2.46
N LYS A 68 12.19 11.91 -3.08
CA LYS A 68 12.28 13.37 -3.11
C LYS A 68 11.90 13.89 -4.49
N HIS A 69 10.61 14.02 -4.72
CA HIS A 69 10.08 14.54 -5.97
C HIS A 69 9.03 15.61 -5.66
N ARG A 70 9.00 16.67 -6.48
CA ARG A 70 8.04 17.77 -6.30
C ARG A 70 6.57 17.31 -6.34
N ASN A 71 6.27 16.22 -7.03
CA ASN A 71 4.93 15.65 -7.15
C ASN A 71 4.62 14.59 -6.09
N ALA A 72 5.57 14.27 -5.21
CA ALA A 72 5.33 13.38 -4.07
C ALA A 72 4.77 14.18 -2.89
N ILE A 73 3.57 13.82 -2.46
CA ILE A 73 2.88 14.45 -1.34
C ILE A 73 2.75 13.41 -0.22
N PHE A 74 3.31 13.72 0.94
CA PHE A 74 3.24 12.82 2.11
C PHE A 74 2.25 13.35 3.11
N VAL A 75 1.25 12.54 3.44
CA VAL A 75 0.22 12.85 4.44
C VAL A 75 0.45 12.00 5.67
N GLU A 76 0.64 12.65 6.81
CA GLU A 76 0.86 11.98 8.10
C GLU A 76 -0.44 11.79 8.86
N GLY A 77 -0.45 10.83 9.80
CA GLY A 77 -1.59 10.61 10.70
C GLY A 77 -2.71 9.77 10.10
N ILE A 78 -2.57 9.29 8.87
CA ILE A 78 -3.54 8.36 8.28
C ILE A 78 -3.27 6.95 8.83
N VAL A 79 -4.29 6.38 9.45
CA VAL A 79 -4.25 5.00 9.96
C VAL A 79 -5.40 4.20 9.35
N PRO A 80 -5.20 2.89 9.11
CA PRO A 80 -6.28 2.05 8.61
C PRO A 80 -7.34 1.84 9.68
N LEU A 81 -8.60 2.09 9.32
CA LEU A 81 -9.75 1.87 10.18
C LEU A 81 -10.69 0.87 9.52
N ALA A 82 -11.32 0.01 10.32
CA ALA A 82 -12.29 -0.95 9.82
C ALA A 82 -13.46 -0.25 9.10
N THR A 83 -13.83 0.96 9.55
CA THR A 83 -14.87 1.78 8.93
C THR A 83 -14.53 2.20 7.50
N ASP A 84 -13.26 2.28 7.15
CA ASP A 84 -12.82 2.62 5.79
C ASP A 84 -13.17 1.52 4.78
N MET A 85 -13.46 0.31 5.27
CA MET A 85 -13.87 -0.83 4.45
C MET A 85 -15.35 -0.81 4.08
N LEU A 86 -16.18 0.01 4.75
CA LEU A 86 -17.63 -0.05 4.62
C LEU A 86 -18.11 0.17 3.17
N ALA A 87 -17.64 1.22 2.52
CA ALA A 87 -18.07 1.52 1.15
C ALA A 87 -17.63 0.45 0.16
N LEU A 88 -16.41 -0.07 0.31
CA LEU A 88 -15.87 -1.13 -0.54
C LEU A 88 -16.60 -2.46 -0.30
N GLY A 89 -16.83 -2.80 0.97
CA GLY A 89 -17.56 -4.01 1.34
C GLY A 89 -19.00 -3.99 0.86
N GLU A 90 -19.67 -2.85 0.99
CA GLU A 90 -21.03 -2.67 0.50
C GLU A 90 -21.12 -2.80 -1.02
N ARG A 91 -20.18 -2.19 -1.74
CA ARG A 91 -20.09 -2.30 -3.19
C ARG A 91 -19.87 -3.75 -3.64
N ALA A 92 -18.95 -4.45 -2.98
CA ALA A 92 -18.69 -5.87 -3.26
C ALA A 92 -19.94 -6.73 -2.99
N PHE A 93 -20.64 -6.47 -1.89
CA PHE A 93 -21.89 -7.16 -1.56
C PHE A 93 -22.96 -6.94 -2.62
N ARG A 94 -23.18 -5.70 -3.06
CA ARG A 94 -24.16 -5.37 -4.11
C ARG A 94 -23.82 -6.00 -5.44
N ASN A 95 -22.54 -6.18 -5.75
CA ASN A 95 -22.07 -6.81 -6.99
C ASN A 95 -22.01 -8.34 -6.91
N GLY A 96 -22.42 -8.95 -5.80
CA GLY A 96 -22.39 -10.39 -5.62
C GLY A 96 -20.97 -10.98 -5.53
N GLN A 97 -19.98 -10.17 -5.14
CA GLN A 97 -18.59 -10.59 -4.98
C GLN A 97 -18.38 -11.20 -3.59
N PHE A 98 -18.60 -12.51 -3.49
CA PHE A 98 -18.46 -13.23 -2.24
C PHE A 98 -17.31 -14.23 -2.32
N GLU A 99 -16.66 -14.42 -1.16
CA GLU A 99 -15.63 -15.44 -1.04
C GLU A 99 -16.24 -16.80 -0.68
N ASP A 100 -15.57 -17.87 -1.09
CA ASP A 100 -15.91 -19.22 -0.65
C ASP A 100 -15.36 -19.44 0.75
N VAL A 101 -16.24 -19.51 1.74
CA VAL A 101 -15.88 -19.63 3.15
C VAL A 101 -15.02 -20.86 3.44
N ALA A 102 -15.18 -21.93 2.65
CA ALA A 102 -14.43 -23.17 2.84
C ALA A 102 -12.97 -23.07 2.37
N TYR A 103 -12.68 -22.19 1.41
CA TYR A 103 -11.37 -22.08 0.76
C TYR A 103 -10.72 -20.72 0.91
N PHE A 104 -11.43 -19.74 1.46
CA PHE A 104 -10.86 -18.40 1.65
C PHE A 104 -9.69 -18.43 2.64
N GLU A 105 -8.61 -17.76 2.27
CA GLU A 105 -7.47 -17.48 3.11
C GLU A 105 -7.01 -16.03 2.91
N PRO A 106 -6.31 -15.44 3.88
CA PRO A 106 -5.73 -14.11 3.70
C PRO A 106 -4.74 -14.11 2.53
N PHE A 107 -4.70 -13.00 1.79
CA PHE A 107 -3.71 -12.81 0.73
C PHE A 107 -2.36 -12.42 1.33
N TYR A 108 -1.40 -13.35 1.30
CA TYR A 108 -0.07 -13.13 1.82
C TYR A 108 0.83 -12.57 0.72
N LEU A 109 1.27 -11.31 0.88
CA LEU A 109 2.17 -10.64 -0.08
C LEU A 109 3.61 -11.10 0.06
N LYS A 110 3.97 -11.66 1.21
CA LYS A 110 5.28 -12.24 1.50
C LYS A 110 5.10 -13.61 2.15
N GLU A 111 5.96 -14.55 1.76
CA GLU A 111 6.00 -15.83 2.43
C GLU A 111 6.58 -15.69 3.84
N PHE A 112 6.09 -16.50 4.77
CA PHE A 112 6.68 -16.58 6.09
C PHE A 112 8.05 -17.24 6.01
N ILE A 113 9.08 -16.52 6.47
CA ILE A 113 10.44 -17.04 6.58
C ILE A 113 10.76 -17.16 8.07
N ALA A 114 10.88 -18.40 8.55
CA ALA A 114 11.33 -18.66 9.91
C ALA A 114 12.82 -18.29 10.04
N THR A 115 13.13 -17.44 11.02
CA THR A 115 14.53 -17.13 11.34
C THR A 115 15.05 -18.11 12.38
N THR A 116 16.24 -18.67 12.13
CA THR A 116 16.90 -19.51 13.14
C THR A 116 17.45 -18.60 14.24
N PRO A 117 17.16 -18.89 15.54
CA PRO A 117 17.76 -18.14 16.64
C PRO A 117 19.28 -18.18 16.58
N LYS A 118 19.92 -17.01 16.77
CA LYS A 118 21.40 -16.93 16.75
C LYS A 118 22.04 -17.70 17.91
N ASN A 119 21.34 -17.87 19.02
CA ASN A 119 21.79 -18.61 20.20
C ASN A 119 20.84 -19.76 20.46
N LYS A 120 21.24 -20.96 20.08
CA LYS A 120 20.54 -22.17 20.50
C LYS A 120 20.97 -22.51 21.92
N ILE A 121 20.03 -22.41 22.85
CA ILE A 121 20.21 -22.99 24.18
C ILE A 121 19.69 -24.42 24.10
N LEU A 122 20.59 -25.36 24.20
CA LEU A 122 20.24 -26.78 24.32
C LEU A 122 19.89 -27.10 25.74
#